data_aba75857e548dbfafddf7084d861bb4d
#
_entry.id   aba75857e548dbfafddf7084d861bb4d
#
_cell.length_a   1.000
_cell.length_b   1.000
_cell.length_c   1.000
_cell.angle_alpha   90.00
_cell.angle_beta   90.00
_cell.angle_gamma   90.00
#
_symmetry.space_group_name_H-M   'P 1'
#
loop_
_entity.id
_entity.type
_entity.pdbx_description
1 polymer ?
#
loop_
_entity_poly.entity_id
_entity_poly.type
_entity_poly.pdbx_seq_one_letter_code
_entity_poly.pdbx_strand_id
1 'polypeptide(L)'
;AVLVAYDKQSPDIAQGVDRSSEDYLNQGAGDQGLMFGYACDETPDLMPAPIWYAHRLVQRQSELRKDGRLPWLRPDAKSQVTFRYVDGRPAEVDTVVLSTQHAPEVTQETIREAVIEDIIKPSFPEGLITPNTKFLVNPTGRFVIGGPQGDCGLTGRKIIVDTYGCLLYT
;
A
#
# COMPACT_ATOMS: atom_id res chain seq x y z
N ALA A 1 -19.44 -15.52 15.53
CA ALA A 1 -19.96 -14.70 16.64
C ALA A 1 -19.25 -13.35 16.64
N VAL A 2 -19.96 -12.29 16.94
CA VAL A 2 -19.40 -10.94 17.13
C VAL A 2 -19.61 -10.57 18.59
N LEU A 3 -18.51 -10.27 19.28
CA LEU A 3 -18.52 -9.74 20.64
C LEU A 3 -18.14 -8.27 20.56
N VAL A 4 -19.00 -7.41 21.14
CA VAL A 4 -18.78 -5.96 21.18
C VAL A 4 -18.77 -5.56 22.64
N ALA A 5 -17.71 -4.88 23.07
CA ALA A 5 -17.59 -4.31 24.40
C ALA A 5 -17.12 -2.86 24.30
N TYR A 6 -17.85 -1.95 24.92
CA TYR A 6 -17.49 -0.53 25.03
C TYR A 6 -17.46 -0.13 26.48
N ASP A 7 -16.55 0.75 26.82
CA ASP A 7 -16.51 1.41 28.12
C ASP A 7 -16.45 2.93 27.91
N LYS A 8 -16.71 3.68 28.93
CA LYS A 8 -16.67 5.14 28.91
C LYS A 8 -15.23 5.62 29.01
N GLN A 9 -14.91 6.65 28.24
CA GLN A 9 -13.65 7.37 28.40
C GLN A 9 -13.54 7.94 29.83
N SER A 10 -12.32 7.92 30.39
CA SER A 10 -12.06 8.61 31.66
C SER A 10 -12.53 10.07 31.56
N PRO A 11 -13.26 10.59 32.54
CA PRO A 11 -13.69 11.99 32.55
C PRO A 11 -12.53 12.98 32.46
N ASP A 12 -11.38 12.62 33.01
CA ASP A 12 -10.18 13.47 33.01
C ASP A 12 -9.55 13.55 31.61
N ILE A 13 -9.63 12.48 30.83
CA ILE A 13 -9.21 12.47 29.44
C ILE A 13 -10.28 13.11 28.55
N ALA A 14 -11.54 12.80 28.75
CA ALA A 14 -12.68 13.30 28.00
C ALA A 14 -12.73 14.83 27.92
N GLN A 15 -12.39 15.53 29.02
CA GLN A 15 -12.34 17.00 29.03
C GLN A 15 -11.43 17.63 27.95
N GLY A 16 -10.42 16.89 27.49
CA GLY A 16 -9.50 17.32 26.41
C GLY A 16 -9.92 16.87 25.02
N VAL A 17 -10.77 15.85 24.91
CA VAL A 17 -11.15 15.18 23.67
C VAL A 17 -12.59 15.45 23.28
N ASP A 18 -13.53 15.41 24.26
CA ASP A 18 -14.96 15.59 24.02
C ASP A 18 -15.27 17.09 23.89
N ARG A 19 -15.22 17.59 22.66
CA ARG A 19 -15.61 18.96 22.34
C ARG A 19 -16.89 18.99 21.51
N SER A 20 -17.56 20.15 21.50
CA SER A 20 -18.74 20.34 20.65
C SER A 20 -18.38 20.21 19.18
N SER A 21 -19.33 19.76 18.38
CA SER A 21 -19.17 19.62 16.92
C SER A 21 -18.80 20.92 16.17
N GLU A 22 -18.90 22.04 16.83
CA GLU A 22 -18.59 23.38 16.27
C GLU A 22 -17.10 23.74 16.35
N ASP A 23 -16.33 23.04 17.20
CA ASP A 23 -14.90 23.33 17.45
C ASP A 23 -13.99 22.12 17.15
N TYR A 24 -14.30 21.37 16.10
CA TYR A 24 -13.56 20.16 15.74
C TYR A 24 -12.08 20.40 15.39
N LEU A 25 -11.72 21.64 14.93
CA LEU A 25 -10.33 21.97 14.60
C LEU A 25 -9.44 22.10 15.84
N ASN A 26 -10.03 22.36 16.99
CA ASN A 26 -9.34 22.51 18.28
C ASN A 26 -9.50 21.28 19.17
N GLN A 27 -10.03 20.19 18.64
CA GLN A 27 -10.17 18.94 19.40
C GLN A 27 -8.78 18.39 19.75
N GLY A 28 -8.57 18.09 21.02
CA GLY A 28 -7.35 17.46 21.52
C GLY A 28 -7.29 15.98 21.18
N ALA A 29 -6.08 15.42 21.24
CA ALA A 29 -5.87 13.97 21.14
C ALA A 29 -5.96 13.32 22.53
N GLY A 30 -6.49 12.10 22.58
CA GLY A 30 -6.58 11.29 23.81
C GLY A 30 -5.26 10.62 24.21
N ASP A 31 -4.20 10.80 23.45
CA ASP A 31 -2.89 10.19 23.70
C ASP A 31 -1.77 11.07 23.12
N GLN A 32 -0.53 10.70 23.43
CA GLN A 32 0.66 11.30 22.85
C GLN A 32 0.74 11.00 21.35
N GLY A 33 1.37 11.89 20.60
CA GLY A 33 1.59 11.73 19.17
C GLY A 33 3.02 12.12 18.76
N LEU A 34 3.53 11.46 17.75
CA LEU A 34 4.78 11.76 17.09
C LEU A 34 4.54 11.82 15.59
N MET A 35 5.08 12.84 14.93
CA MET A 35 4.92 13.04 13.50
C MET A 35 6.28 13.11 12.83
N PHE A 36 6.39 12.49 11.67
CA PHE A 36 7.54 12.57 10.78
C PHE A 36 7.16 13.34 9.51
N GLY A 37 8.05 14.20 9.05
CA GLY A 37 7.93 14.87 7.77
C GLY A 37 9.17 14.61 6.93
N TYR A 38 8.98 14.16 5.68
CA TYR A 38 10.05 13.95 4.73
C TYR A 38 9.56 14.29 3.32
N ALA A 39 10.45 14.87 2.51
CA ALA A 39 10.19 15.11 1.09
C ALA A 39 11.49 14.95 0.30
N CYS A 40 11.37 14.45 -0.93
CA CYS A 40 12.47 14.35 -1.89
C CYS A 40 11.94 14.62 -3.30
N ASP A 41 12.85 14.86 -4.24
CA ASP A 41 12.51 15.19 -5.64
C ASP A 41 12.55 13.97 -6.59
N GLU A 42 12.33 12.77 -6.05
CA GLU A 42 12.35 11.52 -6.82
C GLU A 42 11.06 11.29 -7.62
N THR A 43 9.95 11.89 -7.18
CA THR A 43 8.63 11.73 -7.80
C THR A 43 7.87 13.06 -7.82
N PRO A 44 6.83 13.21 -8.67
CA PRO A 44 6.03 14.43 -8.75
C PRO A 44 5.34 14.82 -7.43
N ASP A 45 5.04 13.83 -6.59
CA ASP A 45 4.38 14.04 -5.29
C ASP A 45 5.39 14.27 -4.14
N LEU A 46 6.66 14.49 -4.46
CA LEU A 46 7.77 14.67 -3.53
C LEU A 46 7.96 13.51 -2.54
N MET A 47 7.53 12.34 -2.94
CA MET A 47 7.64 11.08 -2.19
C MET A 47 8.79 10.22 -2.70
N PRO A 48 9.40 9.38 -1.85
CA PRO A 48 10.40 8.41 -2.30
C PRO A 48 9.87 7.45 -3.35
N ALA A 49 10.67 7.17 -4.37
CA ALA A 49 10.26 6.35 -5.50
C ALA A 49 9.73 4.96 -5.10
N PRO A 50 10.36 4.18 -4.21
CA PRO A 50 9.88 2.83 -3.92
C PRO A 50 8.44 2.79 -3.40
N ILE A 51 8.10 3.62 -2.41
CA ILE A 51 6.75 3.63 -1.85
C ILE A 51 5.74 4.27 -2.81
N TRP A 52 6.14 5.30 -3.54
CA TRP A 52 5.27 5.96 -4.50
C TRP A 52 4.84 5.00 -5.61
N TYR A 53 5.78 4.27 -6.21
CA TYR A 53 5.46 3.27 -7.23
C TYR A 53 4.70 2.08 -6.66
N ALA A 54 4.99 1.64 -5.44
CA ALA A 54 4.21 0.61 -4.78
C ALA A 54 2.73 1.02 -4.63
N HIS A 55 2.44 2.26 -4.26
CA HIS A 55 1.08 2.80 -4.21
C HIS A 55 0.43 2.85 -5.59
N ARG A 56 1.15 3.25 -6.64
CA ARG A 56 0.62 3.28 -8.02
C ARG A 56 0.22 1.91 -8.53
N LEU A 57 0.97 0.86 -8.18
CA LEU A 57 0.64 -0.52 -8.54
C LEU A 57 -0.72 -0.96 -7.97
N VAL A 58 -0.96 -0.74 -6.68
CA VAL A 58 -2.25 -1.14 -6.05
C VAL A 58 -3.40 -0.21 -6.44
N GLN A 59 -3.12 1.05 -6.72
CA GLN A 59 -4.11 1.97 -7.29
C GLN A 59 -4.57 1.45 -8.66
N ARG A 60 -3.64 1.14 -9.56
CA ARG A 60 -3.96 0.64 -10.90
C ARG A 60 -4.66 -0.72 -10.86
N GLN A 61 -4.25 -1.63 -9.95
CA GLN A 61 -4.97 -2.88 -9.70
C GLN A 61 -6.45 -2.61 -9.36
N SER A 62 -6.69 -1.64 -8.49
CA SER A 62 -8.05 -1.25 -8.10
C SER A 62 -8.85 -0.63 -9.25
N GLU A 63 -8.22 0.18 -10.11
CA GLU A 63 -8.83 0.76 -11.30
C GLU A 63 -9.27 -0.34 -12.27
N LEU A 64 -8.36 -1.24 -12.66
CA LEU A 64 -8.63 -2.34 -13.60
C LEU A 64 -9.70 -3.32 -13.09
N ARG A 65 -9.78 -3.50 -11.78
CA ARG A 65 -10.84 -4.27 -11.15
C ARG A 65 -12.18 -3.57 -11.23
N LYS A 66 -12.23 -2.26 -10.95
CA LYS A 66 -13.47 -1.47 -10.89
C LYS A 66 -14.05 -1.18 -12.26
N ASP A 67 -13.20 -0.96 -13.27
CA ASP A 67 -13.64 -0.72 -14.66
C ASP A 67 -13.96 -2.00 -15.44
N GLY A 68 -13.70 -3.17 -14.85
CA GLY A 68 -14.02 -4.47 -15.41
C GLY A 68 -13.06 -4.99 -16.47
N ARG A 69 -11.93 -4.34 -16.71
CA ARG A 69 -10.90 -4.83 -17.65
C ARG A 69 -10.28 -6.14 -17.18
N LEU A 70 -10.08 -6.28 -15.86
CA LEU A 70 -9.62 -7.52 -15.24
C LEU A 70 -10.66 -7.97 -14.18
N PRO A 71 -11.80 -8.55 -14.60
CA PRO A 71 -12.97 -8.80 -13.73
C PRO A 71 -12.72 -9.90 -12.67
N TRP A 72 -11.67 -10.67 -12.85
CA TRP A 72 -11.25 -11.71 -11.91
C TRP A 72 -10.43 -11.16 -10.73
N LEU A 73 -9.97 -9.90 -10.78
CA LEU A 73 -9.30 -9.26 -9.64
C LEU A 73 -10.26 -9.10 -8.47
N ARG A 74 -9.71 -9.22 -7.25
CA ARG A 74 -10.40 -8.99 -5.98
C ARG A 74 -9.71 -7.86 -5.19
N PRO A 75 -10.36 -7.29 -4.16
CA PRO A 75 -9.89 -6.07 -3.51
C PRO A 75 -8.53 -6.17 -2.81
N ASP A 76 -8.19 -7.32 -2.24
CA ASP A 76 -6.97 -7.48 -1.44
C ASP A 76 -5.73 -7.57 -2.34
N ALA A 77 -4.78 -6.67 -2.11
CA ALA A 77 -3.54 -6.63 -2.86
C ALA A 77 -2.40 -6.04 -2.00
N LYS A 78 -1.19 -6.51 -2.25
CA LYS A 78 0.05 -6.03 -1.63
C LYS A 78 1.09 -5.81 -2.72
N SER A 79 1.85 -4.73 -2.60
CA SER A 79 2.94 -4.43 -3.53
C SER A 79 4.22 -4.03 -2.80
N GLN A 80 5.34 -4.34 -3.42
CA GLN A 80 6.66 -3.89 -2.99
C GLN A 80 7.50 -3.61 -4.23
N VAL A 81 8.28 -2.54 -4.19
CA VAL A 81 9.19 -2.17 -5.27
C VAL A 81 10.58 -1.94 -4.71
N THR A 82 11.57 -2.55 -5.34
CA THR A 82 12.99 -2.36 -5.02
C THR A 82 13.65 -1.62 -6.18
N PHE A 83 14.31 -0.51 -5.85
CA PHE A 83 15.10 0.27 -6.81
C PHE A 83 16.59 0.09 -6.58
N ARG A 84 17.34 0.09 -7.68
CA ARG A 84 18.77 0.36 -7.64
C ARG A 84 19.00 1.86 -7.73
N TYR A 85 19.75 2.40 -6.76
CA TYR A 85 20.13 3.80 -6.73
C TYR A 85 21.57 3.98 -7.23
N VAL A 86 21.80 5.03 -7.99
CA VAL A 86 23.13 5.46 -8.44
C VAL A 86 23.26 6.95 -8.12
N ASP A 87 24.31 7.32 -7.41
CA ASP A 87 24.58 8.70 -6.98
C ASP A 87 23.37 9.35 -6.27
N GLY A 88 22.69 8.57 -5.42
CA GLY A 88 21.53 9.03 -4.65
C GLY A 88 20.23 9.20 -5.46
N ARG A 89 20.18 8.74 -6.71
CA ARG A 89 18.99 8.81 -7.56
C ARG A 89 18.50 7.41 -7.95
N PRO A 90 17.17 7.19 -8.04
CA PRO A 90 16.62 5.94 -8.54
C PRO A 90 17.00 5.75 -10.02
N ALA A 91 17.73 4.69 -10.31
CA ALA A 91 18.27 4.42 -11.66
C ALA A 91 17.48 3.37 -12.42
N GLU A 92 17.09 2.29 -11.75
CA GLU A 92 16.28 1.22 -12.34
C GLU A 92 15.49 0.47 -11.27
N VAL A 93 14.44 -0.19 -11.69
CA VAL A 93 13.67 -1.12 -10.87
C VAL A 93 14.37 -2.47 -10.86
N ASP A 94 14.85 -2.92 -9.68
CA ASP A 94 15.43 -4.24 -9.53
C ASP A 94 14.35 -5.32 -9.45
N THR A 95 13.39 -5.13 -8.55
CA THR A 95 12.35 -6.14 -8.28
C THR A 95 11.00 -5.49 -8.00
N VAL A 96 9.96 -6.04 -8.60
CA VAL A 96 8.55 -5.75 -8.28
C VAL A 96 7.89 -7.00 -7.73
N VAL A 97 7.32 -6.90 -6.54
CA VAL A 97 6.45 -7.92 -5.96
C VAL A 97 5.03 -7.40 -5.97
N LEU A 98 4.10 -8.15 -6.55
CA LEU A 98 2.67 -7.85 -6.49
C LEU A 98 1.90 -9.12 -6.18
N SER A 99 1.24 -9.13 -5.02
CA SER A 99 0.30 -10.17 -4.63
C SER A 99 -1.11 -9.60 -4.73
N THR A 100 -1.97 -10.25 -5.50
CA THR A 100 -3.36 -9.82 -5.67
C THR A 100 -4.32 -10.99 -5.49
N GLN A 101 -5.37 -10.74 -4.72
CA GLN A 101 -6.50 -11.65 -4.60
C GLN A 101 -7.22 -11.77 -5.95
N HIS A 102 -7.66 -12.98 -6.28
CA HIS A 102 -8.27 -13.28 -7.57
C HIS A 102 -9.42 -14.30 -7.47
N ALA A 103 -10.22 -14.40 -8.52
CA ALA A 103 -11.25 -15.40 -8.64
C ALA A 103 -10.63 -16.82 -8.78
N PRO A 104 -11.29 -17.88 -8.28
CA PRO A 104 -10.73 -19.22 -8.22
C PRO A 104 -10.47 -19.87 -9.58
N GLU A 105 -11.18 -19.44 -10.61
CA GLU A 105 -11.16 -20.01 -11.97
C GLU A 105 -10.01 -19.49 -12.85
N VAL A 106 -9.34 -18.40 -12.47
CA VAL A 106 -8.23 -17.84 -13.25
C VAL A 106 -6.92 -18.58 -12.95
N THR A 107 -6.14 -18.84 -14.00
CA THR A 107 -4.85 -19.53 -13.86
C THR A 107 -3.75 -18.58 -13.38
N GLN A 108 -2.74 -19.12 -12.70
CA GLN A 108 -1.58 -18.34 -12.25
C GLN A 108 -0.80 -17.73 -13.43
N GLU A 109 -0.77 -18.40 -14.56
CA GLU A 109 -0.14 -17.91 -15.78
C GLU A 109 -0.84 -16.67 -16.33
N THR A 110 -2.18 -16.72 -16.45
CA THR A 110 -3.00 -15.57 -16.87
C THR A 110 -2.84 -14.39 -15.90
N ILE A 111 -2.86 -14.66 -14.59
CA ILE A 111 -2.63 -13.63 -13.57
C ILE A 111 -1.26 -12.98 -13.77
N ARG A 112 -0.20 -13.78 -13.92
CA ARG A 112 1.15 -13.28 -14.07
C ARG A 112 1.29 -12.39 -15.31
N GLU A 113 0.79 -12.84 -16.45
CA GLU A 113 0.85 -12.11 -17.72
C GLU A 113 0.10 -10.77 -17.60
N ALA A 114 -1.17 -10.80 -17.21
CA ALA A 114 -1.99 -9.60 -17.08
C ALA A 114 -1.43 -8.60 -16.03
N VAL A 115 -0.92 -9.09 -14.92
CA VAL A 115 -0.31 -8.21 -13.90
C VAL A 115 0.93 -7.52 -14.44
N ILE A 116 1.77 -8.22 -15.19
CA ILE A 116 2.98 -7.62 -15.77
C ILE A 116 2.60 -6.60 -16.85
N GLU A 117 1.73 -6.97 -17.81
CA GLU A 117 1.43 -6.14 -18.98
C GLU A 117 0.47 -4.98 -18.65
N ASP A 118 -0.55 -5.21 -17.84
CA ASP A 118 -1.62 -4.23 -17.62
C ASP A 118 -1.44 -3.41 -16.33
N ILE A 119 -0.71 -3.94 -15.34
CA ILE A 119 -0.50 -3.25 -14.06
C ILE A 119 0.93 -2.73 -13.96
N ILE A 120 1.95 -3.62 -14.04
CA ILE A 120 3.32 -3.22 -13.71
C ILE A 120 3.90 -2.31 -14.79
N LYS A 121 4.02 -2.79 -16.01
CA LYS A 121 4.67 -2.01 -17.09
C LYS A 121 4.08 -0.61 -17.28
N PRO A 122 2.74 -0.42 -17.31
CA PRO A 122 2.15 0.91 -17.46
C PRO A 122 2.29 1.83 -16.25
N SER A 123 2.69 1.30 -15.09
CA SER A 123 2.88 2.10 -13.87
C SER A 123 4.26 2.76 -13.78
N PHE A 124 5.19 2.39 -14.65
CA PHE A 124 6.55 2.93 -14.67
C PHE A 124 6.83 3.64 -15.99
N PRO A 125 7.60 4.74 -15.98
CA PRO A 125 8.09 5.38 -17.20
C PRO A 125 9.10 4.48 -17.91
N GLU A 126 9.26 4.75 -19.21
CA GLU A 126 10.26 4.06 -20.02
C GLU A 126 11.67 4.19 -19.41
N GLY A 127 12.41 3.08 -19.46
CA GLY A 127 13.79 3.03 -18.99
C GLY A 127 13.98 2.63 -17.53
N LEU A 128 12.96 2.74 -16.66
CA LEU A 128 13.08 2.25 -15.28
C LEU A 128 12.95 0.73 -15.17
N ILE A 129 12.09 0.12 -16.00
CA ILE A 129 12.02 -1.33 -16.14
C ILE A 129 13.02 -1.77 -17.20
N THR A 130 13.89 -2.69 -16.84
CA THR A 130 14.95 -3.24 -17.70
C THR A 130 14.76 -4.74 -17.90
N PRO A 131 15.47 -5.38 -18.84
CA PRO A 131 15.46 -6.83 -18.99
C PRO A 131 15.91 -7.60 -17.73
N ASN A 132 16.60 -6.93 -16.80
CA ASN A 132 17.07 -7.51 -15.56
C ASN A 132 16.04 -7.39 -14.42
N THR A 133 14.97 -6.59 -14.60
CA THR A 133 13.92 -6.41 -13.60
C THR A 133 13.21 -7.72 -13.32
N LYS A 134 13.10 -8.09 -12.05
CA LYS A 134 12.42 -9.30 -11.60
C LYS A 134 10.96 -9.01 -11.26
N PHE A 135 10.06 -9.84 -11.76
CA PHE A 135 8.62 -9.76 -11.46
C PHE A 135 8.18 -10.97 -10.65
N LEU A 136 7.77 -10.75 -9.42
CA LEU A 136 7.25 -11.76 -8.49
C LEU A 136 5.74 -11.52 -8.30
N VAL A 137 4.95 -12.22 -9.09
CA VAL A 137 3.47 -12.13 -9.06
C VAL A 137 2.92 -13.33 -8.33
N ASN A 138 2.16 -13.09 -7.25
CA ASN A 138 1.63 -14.12 -6.36
C ASN A 138 2.67 -15.22 -6.06
N PRO A 139 3.83 -14.88 -5.48
CA PRO A 139 4.96 -15.82 -5.37
C PRO A 139 4.64 -17.06 -4.52
N THR A 140 3.63 -17.00 -3.66
CA THR A 140 3.13 -18.14 -2.89
C THR A 140 2.07 -18.97 -3.63
N GLY A 141 1.69 -18.54 -4.85
CA GLY A 141 0.69 -19.19 -5.68
C GLY A 141 -0.71 -18.63 -5.50
N ARG A 142 -1.68 -19.49 -5.21
CA ARG A 142 -3.11 -19.16 -5.17
C ARG A 142 -3.44 -18.16 -4.03
N PHE A 143 -4.16 -17.07 -4.39
CA PHE A 143 -4.64 -16.06 -3.45
C PHE A 143 -6.13 -15.77 -3.68
N VAL A 144 -6.99 -16.70 -3.30
CA VAL A 144 -8.47 -16.60 -3.46
C VAL A 144 -9.13 -16.11 -2.18
N ILE A 145 -8.65 -16.55 -1.02
CA ILE A 145 -9.14 -16.08 0.28
C ILE A 145 -8.30 -14.90 0.70
N GLY A 146 -8.93 -13.76 0.92
CA GLY A 146 -8.28 -12.51 1.31
C GLY A 146 -9.20 -11.59 2.10
N GLY A 147 -8.74 -10.38 2.41
CA GLY A 147 -9.43 -9.44 3.26
C GLY A 147 -9.63 -9.97 4.69
N PRO A 148 -10.67 -9.53 5.42
CA PRO A 148 -10.90 -9.91 6.83
C PRO A 148 -11.10 -11.40 7.07
N GLN A 149 -11.45 -12.15 6.02
CA GLN A 149 -11.56 -13.61 6.10
C GLN A 149 -10.20 -14.30 6.07
N GLY A 150 -9.23 -13.72 5.37
CA GLY A 150 -7.86 -14.23 5.28
C GLY A 150 -7.04 -13.87 6.52
N ASP A 151 -6.96 -12.59 6.81
CA ASP A 151 -6.34 -12.07 8.04
C ASP A 151 -7.00 -10.76 8.49
N CYS A 152 -6.76 -10.39 9.75
CA CYS A 152 -7.24 -9.13 10.32
C CYS A 152 -6.06 -8.20 10.60
N GLY A 153 -6.15 -6.97 10.09
CA GLY A 153 -5.20 -5.91 10.39
C GLY A 153 -5.49 -5.23 11.72
N LEU A 154 -4.46 -4.59 12.26
CA LEU A 154 -4.55 -3.70 13.41
C LEU A 154 -3.98 -2.34 13.06
N THR A 155 -4.53 -1.28 13.65
CA THR A 155 -3.97 0.07 13.57
C THR A 155 -2.53 0.09 14.09
N GLY A 156 -1.64 0.85 13.45
CA GLY A 156 -0.24 1.01 13.85
C GLY A 156 0.67 -0.15 13.43
N ARG A 157 0.21 -1.13 12.66
CA ARG A 157 1.04 -2.24 12.14
C ARG A 157 1.61 -2.00 10.74
N LYS A 158 1.43 -0.82 10.16
CA LYS A 158 1.98 -0.43 8.86
C LYS A 158 3.01 0.71 9.01
N ILE A 159 3.84 0.63 10.03
CA ILE A 159 4.81 1.68 10.38
C ILE A 159 5.78 2.00 9.23
N ILE A 160 6.14 1.04 8.41
CA ILE A 160 7.03 1.27 7.26
C ILE A 160 6.33 2.08 6.16
N VAL A 161 5.04 1.82 5.92
CA VAL A 161 4.22 2.64 5.00
C VAL A 161 4.03 4.03 5.58
N ASP A 162 3.75 4.14 6.88
CA ASP A 162 3.51 5.40 7.59
C ASP A 162 4.78 6.27 7.70
N THR A 163 5.96 5.69 7.48
CA THR A 163 7.27 6.34 7.55
C THR A 163 7.99 6.37 6.19
N TYR A 164 7.26 6.69 5.13
CA TYR A 164 7.79 6.90 3.77
C TYR A 164 8.53 5.69 3.16
N GLY A 165 8.20 4.46 3.57
CA GLY A 165 8.84 3.26 3.05
C GLY A 165 10.20 2.94 3.66
N CYS A 166 10.41 3.33 4.91
CA CYS A 166 11.66 3.06 5.67
C CYS A 166 12.89 3.88 5.21
N LEU A 167 12.75 5.19 5.22
CA LEU A 167 13.89 6.10 4.99
C LEU A 167 14.66 6.45 6.27
N LEU A 168 14.37 5.78 7.36
CA LEU A 168 15.00 6.01 8.65
C LEU A 168 16.22 5.09 8.85
N TYR A 169 17.16 5.11 7.95
CA TYR A 169 18.52 4.71 8.29
C TYR A 169 19.41 5.94 8.23
N THR A 170 20.07 6.15 9.26
CA THR A 170 21.11 7.16 9.41
C THR A 170 22.45 6.57 9.03
#